data_0112b4f342ac8531056d3c06f0bca1bf
#
_entry.id   0112b4f342ac8531056d3c06f0bca1bf
#
_cell.length_a   1.000
_cell.length_b   1.000
_cell.length_c   1.000
_cell.angle_alpha   90.00
_cell.angle_beta   90.00
_cell.angle_gamma   90.00
#
_symmetry.space_group_name_H-M   'P 1'
#
loop_
_entity.id
_entity.type
_entity.pdbx_description
1 polymer ?
#
loop_
_entity_poly.entity_id
_entity_poly.type
_entity_poly.pdbx_seq_one_letter_code
_entity_poly.pdbx_strand_id
1 'polypeptide(L)' 'MKITIDRFEGEYAVCEVDAGKFIDIPKADIPKGAKEGDILSKADNGYRIEKSETEAKKDEIKKRMNRLFVD' A
#
# COMPACT_ATOMS: atom_id res chain seq x y z
N MET A 1 8.95 -9.68 -2.64
CA MET A 1 8.94 -8.31 -3.18
C MET A 1 7.80 -7.54 -2.55
N LYS A 2 8.10 -6.39 -1.99
CA LYS A 2 7.10 -5.53 -1.38
C LYS A 2 6.56 -4.54 -2.40
N ILE A 3 5.26 -4.34 -2.36
CA ILE A 3 4.56 -3.46 -3.29
C ILE A 3 3.69 -2.53 -2.46
N THR A 4 3.81 -1.23 -2.67
CA THR A 4 2.99 -0.25 -1.97
C THR A 4 2.00 0.36 -2.94
N ILE A 5 0.72 0.35 -2.60
CA ILE A 5 -0.31 0.98 -3.43
C ILE A 5 -0.18 2.49 -3.29
N ASP A 6 0.15 3.16 -4.39
CA ASP A 6 0.23 4.62 -4.42
C ASP A 6 -1.16 5.24 -4.59
N ARG A 7 -1.87 4.78 -5.59
CA ARG A 7 -3.23 5.25 -5.90
C ARG A 7 -3.94 4.28 -6.83
N PHE A 8 -5.22 4.51 -7.02
CA PHE A 8 -6.00 3.79 -8.02
C PHE A 8 -6.31 4.71 -9.19
N GLU A 9 -6.14 4.21 -10.40
CA GLU A 9 -6.50 4.91 -11.63
C GLU A 9 -7.30 3.98 -12.52
N GLY A 10 -8.58 4.31 -12.76
CA GLY A 10 -9.45 3.48 -13.56
C GLY A 10 -9.56 2.07 -12.98
N GLU A 11 -9.19 1.06 -13.77
CA GLU A 11 -9.24 -0.32 -13.34
C GLU A 11 -7.90 -0.85 -12.84
N TYR A 12 -6.93 0.04 -12.60
CA TYR A 12 -5.59 -0.33 -12.18
C TYR A 12 -5.23 0.31 -10.85
N ALA A 13 -4.41 -0.39 -10.09
CA ALA A 13 -3.72 0.17 -8.93
C ALA A 13 -2.31 0.55 -9.37
N VAL A 14 -1.94 1.81 -9.20
CA VAL A 14 -0.57 2.26 -9.45
C VAL A 14 0.23 1.97 -8.20
N CYS A 15 1.22 1.10 -8.33
CA CYS A 15 1.98 0.59 -7.18
C CYS A 15 3.47 0.85 -7.34
N GLU A 16 4.10 1.21 -6.24
CA GLU A 16 5.55 1.36 -6.19
C GLU A 16 6.18 0.03 -5.77
N VAL A 17 7.13 -0.48 -6.55
CA VAL A 17 7.78 -1.77 -6.27
C VAL A 17 9.18 -1.62 -5.71
N ASP A 18 9.96 -0.71 -6.23
CA ASP A 18 11.26 -0.35 -5.71
C ASP A 18 11.32 1.16 -5.61
N ALA A 19 12.32 1.71 -4.97
CA ALA A 19 12.44 3.14 -4.85
C ALA A 19 12.34 3.82 -6.22
N GLY A 20 11.25 4.52 -6.46
CA GLY A 20 11.02 5.27 -7.69
C GLY A 20 10.48 4.49 -8.87
N LYS A 21 10.20 3.19 -8.73
CA LYS A 21 9.62 2.38 -9.82
C LYS A 21 8.16 2.10 -9.57
N PHE A 22 7.33 2.31 -10.58
CA PHE A 22 5.90 2.10 -10.49
C PHE A 22 5.44 1.06 -11.51
N ILE A 23 4.47 0.27 -11.10
CA ILE A 23 3.79 -0.68 -12.00
C ILE A 23 2.28 -0.52 -11.84
N ASP A 24 1.55 -0.90 -12.89
CA ASP A 24 0.09 -0.93 -12.85
C ASP A 24 -0.36 -2.35 -12.63
N ILE A 25 -1.16 -2.57 -11.59
CA ILE A 25 -1.70 -3.89 -11.26
C ILE A 25 -3.21 -3.81 -11.44
N PRO A 26 -3.81 -4.73 -12.23
CA PRO A 26 -5.27 -4.74 -12.38
C PRO A 26 -5.96 -4.89 -11.03
N LYS A 27 -7.00 -4.14 -10.80
CA LYS A 27 -7.78 -4.22 -9.56
C LYS A 27 -8.28 -5.63 -9.27
N ALA A 28 -8.54 -6.41 -10.31
CA ALA A 28 -8.98 -7.80 -10.17
C ALA A 28 -7.93 -8.67 -9.45
N ASP A 29 -6.66 -8.29 -9.52
CA ASP A 29 -5.57 -9.01 -8.86
C ASP A 29 -5.28 -8.49 -7.45
N ILE A 30 -5.89 -7.39 -7.07
CA ILE A 30 -5.71 -6.78 -5.77
C ILE A 30 -6.73 -7.36 -4.78
N PRO A 31 -6.33 -7.68 -3.54
CA PRO A 31 -7.28 -8.17 -2.53
C PRO A 31 -8.39 -7.16 -2.25
N LYS A 32 -9.58 -7.66 -1.98
CA LYS A 32 -10.69 -6.80 -1.59
C LYS A 32 -10.36 -6.06 -0.30
N GLY A 33 -10.68 -4.79 -0.26
CA GLY A 33 -10.41 -3.97 0.91
C GLY A 33 -9.05 -3.32 0.92
N ALA A 34 -8.20 -3.60 -0.05
CA ALA A 34 -6.92 -2.91 -0.17
C ALA A 34 -7.14 -1.45 -0.53
N LYS A 35 -6.37 -0.58 0.10
CA LYS A 35 -6.51 0.88 -0.04
C LYS A 35 -5.17 1.51 -0.36
N GLU A 36 -5.20 2.78 -0.73
CA GLU A 36 -3.97 3.56 -0.91
C GLU A 36 -3.11 3.50 0.35
N GLY A 37 -1.84 3.29 0.17
CA GLY A 37 -0.89 3.15 1.27
C GLY A 37 -0.70 1.74 1.79
N ASP A 38 -1.54 0.79 1.38
CA ASP A 38 -1.40 -0.59 1.81
C ASP A 38 -0.18 -1.23 1.15
N ILE A 39 0.46 -2.11 1.91
CA ILE A 39 1.62 -2.86 1.42
C ILE A 39 1.17 -4.26 1.03
N LEU A 40 1.52 -4.65 -0.17
CA LEU A 40 1.18 -5.96 -0.72
C LEU A 40 2.42 -6.83 -0.87
N SER A 41 2.23 -8.13 -0.79
CA SER A 41 3.25 -9.09 -1.17
C SER A 41 2.69 -10.02 -2.23
N LYS A 42 3.57 -10.54 -3.07
CA LYS A 42 3.15 -11.45 -4.13
C LYS A 42 2.81 -12.82 -3.52
N ALA A 43 1.65 -13.33 -3.88
CA ALA A 43 1.18 -14.66 -3.49
C ALA A 43 1.08 -15.54 -4.75
N ASP A 44 0.82 -16.83 -4.56
CA ASP A 44 0.75 -17.78 -5.67
C ASP A 44 -0.33 -17.42 -6.70
N ASN A 45 -1.45 -16.88 -6.23
CA ASN A 45 -2.58 -16.54 -7.08
C ASN A 45 -2.88 -15.03 -7.10
N GLY A 46 -1.84 -14.20 -6.99
CA GLY A 46 -2.04 -12.76 -7.01
C GLY A 46 -1.26 -12.06 -5.92
N TYR A 47 -1.93 -11.21 -5.16
CA TYR A 47 -1.30 -10.40 -4.12
C TYR A 47 -2.07 -10.51 -2.82
N ARG A 48 -1.39 -10.30 -1.72
CA ARG A 48 -2.04 -10.23 -0.41
C ARG A 48 -1.53 -9.02 0.36
N ILE A 49 -2.35 -8.56 1.29
CA ILE A 49 -2.02 -7.40 2.11
C ILE A 49 -1.11 -7.83 3.25
N GLU A 50 0.01 -7.15 3.40
CA GLU A 50 0.90 -7.33 4.55
C GLU A 50 0.41 -6.43 5.69
N LYS A 51 -0.52 -6.94 6.47
CA LYS A 51 -1.20 -6.16 7.50
C LYS A 51 -0.25 -5.56 8.53
N SER A 52 0.70 -6.34 9.00
CA SER A 52 1.61 -5.87 10.04
C SER A 52 2.44 -4.67 9.58
N GLU A 53 2.94 -4.70 8.36
CA GLU A 53 3.72 -3.59 7.80
C GLU A 53 2.84 -2.39 7.47
N THR A 54 1.64 -2.63 6.97
CA THR A 54 0.67 -1.58 6.70
C THR A 54 0.31 -0.85 7.99
N GLU A 55 0.03 -1.58 9.05
CA GLU A 55 -0.31 -1.00 10.35
C GLU A 55 0.85 -0.23 10.95
N ALA A 56 2.06 -0.76 10.87
CA ALA A 56 3.24 -0.07 11.36
C ALA A 56 3.45 1.27 10.64
N LYS A 57 3.27 1.27 9.31
CA LYS A 57 3.39 2.50 8.53
C LYS A 57 2.31 3.52 8.90
N LYS A 58 1.09 3.07 9.09
CA LYS A 58 -0.01 3.95 9.50
C LYS A 58 0.21 4.52 10.89
N ASP A 59 0.71 3.72 11.82
CA ASP A 59 1.06 4.17 13.16
C ASP A 59 2.15 5.24 13.13
N GLU A 60 3.14 5.06 12.31
CA GLU A 60 4.22 6.02 12.14
C GLU A 60 3.71 7.37 11.65
N ILE A 61 2.83 7.35 10.67
CA ILE A 61 2.19 8.55 10.14
C ILE A 61 1.34 9.22 11.22
N LYS A 62 0.59 8.42 11.97
CA LYS A 62 -0.26 8.91 13.05
C LYS A 62 0.55 9.59 14.15
N LYS A 63 1.70 9.01 14.52
CA LYS A 63 2.60 9.61 15.49
C LYS A 63 3.14 10.95 15.02
N ARG A 64 3.49 11.06 13.75
CA ARG A 64 3.95 12.32 13.17
C ARG A 64 2.86 13.38 13.21
N MET A 65 1.63 13.01 12.90
CA MET A 65 0.49 13.94 12.96
C MET A 65 0.22 14.39 14.38
N ASN A 66 0.31 13.49 15.35
CA ASN A 66 0.13 13.85 16.75
C ASN A 66 1.16 14.88 17.22
N ARG A 67 2.39 14.78 16.76
CA ARG A 67 3.42 15.77 17.08
C ARG A 67 3.09 17.16 16.56
N LEU A 68 2.39 17.23 15.44
CA LEU A 68 1.99 18.51 14.87
C LEU A 68 0.84 19.16 15.64
N PHE A 69 0.06 18.37 16.34
CA PHE A 69 -1.11 18.86 17.06
C PHE A 69 -0.91 19.06 18.55
N VAL A 70 0.20 18.61 19.10
CA VAL A 70 0.44 18.65 20.55
C VAL A 70 1.15 19.91 21.02
N ASP A 71 1.53 20.75 20.12
CA ASP A 71 2.13 22.02 20.52
C ASP A 71 1.08 23.05 20.88
#